data_4361c813eddbddca85d906485ba06a06
#
_entry.id   4361c813eddbddca85d906485ba06a06
#
_cell.length_a   1.000
_cell.length_b   1.000
_cell.length_c   1.000
_cell.angle_alpha   90.00
_cell.angle_beta   90.00
_cell.angle_gamma   90.00
#
_symmetry.space_group_name_H-M   'P 1'
#
loop_
_entity.id
_entity.type
_entity.pdbx_description
1 polymer ?
#
loop_
_entity_poly.entity_id
_entity_poly.type
_entity_poly.pdbx_seq_one_letter_code
_entity_poly.pdbx_strand_id
1 'polypeptide(L)'
;MRPNLLVPFLIVAAVSIPARAQDAEKIVDQYIKAQGGSKALSKAQTLTIEGTLINPADGKSGTYTFDTRLPNRYYSELVVGDHTVIEAYNGKSAWHQSPAGEITTLVGSEGAQLEAAGQYYNSRLVNAKKSKLGVAFIGHAQVRNRDALQIEITTPSGLKREVFFDPQTHMILKEVATVGGIEEQILYDDYRPVDGLKLPYKIELHRGHDSFEIAVTRATVNATVGERVFDFPKKSQVQLPDLKALFKEIDDNQKALDKIRENYAGTRAEEQTEYDKTGKVTKHEVKEYSFFYLNGDEVSTLTKKDGKPLSDDEQRKENEKTQKEIQEIEKNKNKKEAKEEKAKEEGKEKKDDDDVGIEVFLRASQFVNPRRERFRGQDVLVFDFEPNPEFKPRKLAEKVVHELAGVIWIDEKAHDVARLEAYFVGDFKFGGGLIANLQKGTSFAFEQAYLNNEVWLPTYEEAHVGVRVLLVKGIKVNAVTRYSDYKKFNVESVAAVGKPRGTTETPNTPAPDPSPSKPD
;
A
#
# COMPACT_ATOMS: atom_id res chain seq x y z
N MET A 1 -34.69 -63.51 20.94
CA MET A 1 -33.61 -62.85 20.12
C MET A 1 -34.30 -62.01 19.06
N ARG A 2 -34.23 -60.71 19.20
CA ARG A 2 -34.69 -59.75 18.19
C ARG A 2 -33.47 -58.89 17.80
N PRO A 3 -33.14 -58.68 16.53
CA PRO A 3 -32.01 -57.84 16.11
C PRO A 3 -32.45 -56.36 16.09
N ASN A 4 -31.69 -55.51 16.77
CA ASN A 4 -31.79 -54.08 16.69
C ASN A 4 -31.27 -53.58 15.36
N LEU A 5 -32.13 -52.95 14.51
CA LEU A 5 -31.75 -52.19 13.35
C LEU A 5 -31.32 -50.79 13.82
N LEU A 6 -30.01 -50.50 13.74
CA LEU A 6 -29.45 -49.13 13.81
C LEU A 6 -29.61 -48.48 12.44
N VAL A 7 -30.47 -47.48 12.35
CA VAL A 7 -30.59 -46.59 11.19
C VAL A 7 -29.58 -45.45 11.38
N PRO A 8 -28.62 -45.25 10.46
CA PRO A 8 -27.74 -44.09 10.55
C PRO A 8 -28.48 -42.84 10.07
N PHE A 9 -28.65 -41.90 10.99
CA PHE A 9 -29.14 -40.54 10.66
C PHE A 9 -28.06 -39.79 9.90
N LEU A 10 -28.22 -39.65 8.57
CA LEU A 10 -27.40 -38.83 7.73
C LEU A 10 -27.79 -37.37 7.94
N ILE A 11 -26.97 -36.62 8.73
CA ILE A 11 -27.13 -35.17 8.83
C ILE A 11 -26.54 -34.55 7.55
N VAL A 12 -27.46 -34.21 6.64
CA VAL A 12 -27.13 -33.34 5.50
C VAL A 12 -26.99 -31.91 6.02
N ALA A 13 -25.78 -31.49 6.28
CA ALA A 13 -25.49 -30.09 6.50
C ALA A 13 -25.66 -29.36 5.15
N ALA A 14 -26.83 -28.75 4.94
CA ALA A 14 -27.07 -27.87 3.82
C ALA A 14 -26.20 -26.63 3.96
N VAL A 15 -25.12 -26.59 3.20
CA VAL A 15 -24.30 -25.39 3.03
C VAL A 15 -25.13 -24.38 2.22
N SER A 16 -25.81 -23.45 2.90
CA SER A 16 -26.68 -22.43 2.30
C SER A 16 -25.91 -21.16 1.86
N ILE A 17 -24.70 -21.32 1.27
CA ILE A 17 -23.88 -20.21 0.80
C ILE A 17 -24.18 -19.71 -0.64
N PRO A 18 -24.81 -20.47 -1.58
CA PRO A 18 -24.97 -19.96 -2.94
C PRO A 18 -26.12 -18.95 -3.16
N ALA A 19 -27.16 -18.90 -2.32
CA ALA A 19 -28.32 -18.05 -2.57
C ALA A 19 -28.01 -16.54 -2.38
N ARG A 20 -27.27 -16.15 -1.35
CA ARG A 20 -26.96 -14.74 -1.06
C ARG A 20 -26.03 -14.09 -2.08
N ALA A 21 -25.10 -14.84 -2.67
CA ALA A 21 -24.21 -14.33 -3.71
C ALA A 21 -24.95 -14.10 -5.04
N GLN A 22 -25.89 -14.97 -5.40
CA GLN A 22 -26.73 -14.80 -6.60
C GLN A 22 -27.65 -13.59 -6.51
N ASP A 23 -28.20 -13.29 -5.33
CA ASP A 23 -29.02 -12.10 -5.11
C ASP A 23 -28.21 -10.82 -5.23
N ALA A 24 -26.99 -10.78 -4.69
CA ALA A 24 -26.08 -9.64 -4.81
C ALA A 24 -25.70 -9.37 -6.28
N GLU A 25 -25.30 -10.39 -7.03
CA GLU A 25 -24.98 -10.26 -8.46
C GLU A 25 -26.18 -9.74 -9.26
N LYS A 26 -27.40 -10.20 -8.98
CA LYS A 26 -28.63 -9.73 -9.63
C LYS A 26 -28.89 -8.25 -9.36
N ILE A 27 -28.71 -7.80 -8.11
CA ILE A 27 -28.89 -6.37 -7.75
C ILE A 27 -27.86 -5.50 -8.49
N VAL A 28 -26.61 -5.92 -8.52
CA VAL A 28 -25.54 -5.22 -9.27
C VAL A 28 -25.84 -5.19 -10.77
N ASP A 29 -26.32 -6.29 -11.36
CA ASP A 29 -26.71 -6.32 -12.78
C ASP A 29 -27.89 -5.38 -13.09
N GLN A 30 -28.85 -5.26 -12.19
CA GLN A 30 -29.97 -4.33 -12.33
C GLN A 30 -29.48 -2.87 -12.26
N TYR A 31 -28.59 -2.56 -11.33
CA TYR A 31 -27.94 -1.25 -11.23
C TYR A 31 -27.17 -0.93 -12.52
N ILE A 32 -26.33 -1.83 -13.00
CA ILE A 32 -25.57 -1.64 -14.25
C ILE A 32 -26.49 -1.29 -15.41
N LYS A 33 -27.61 -2.01 -15.55
CA LYS A 33 -28.62 -1.72 -16.59
C LYS A 33 -29.25 -0.33 -16.41
N ALA A 34 -29.63 0.02 -15.17
CA ALA A 34 -30.25 1.29 -14.84
C ALA A 34 -29.32 2.48 -15.04
N GLN A 35 -28.02 2.30 -14.76
CA GLN A 35 -26.96 3.33 -14.87
C GLN A 35 -26.62 3.67 -16.32
N GLY A 36 -26.92 2.83 -17.30
CA GLY A 36 -26.59 3.07 -18.72
C GLY A 36 -26.09 1.83 -19.46
N GLY A 37 -25.92 0.72 -18.74
CA GLY A 37 -25.50 -0.58 -19.27
C GLY A 37 -23.99 -0.78 -19.33
N SER A 38 -23.59 -2.05 -19.32
CA SER A 38 -22.16 -2.47 -19.26
C SER A 38 -21.28 -1.83 -20.34
N LYS A 39 -21.83 -1.62 -21.55
CA LYS A 39 -21.07 -1.04 -22.66
C LYS A 39 -20.72 0.43 -22.42
N ALA A 40 -21.65 1.26 -21.92
CA ALA A 40 -21.40 2.65 -21.61
C ALA A 40 -20.42 2.79 -20.43
N LEU A 41 -20.68 2.05 -19.35
CA LEU A 41 -19.84 2.03 -18.16
C LEU A 41 -18.39 1.60 -18.45
N SER A 42 -18.20 0.54 -19.25
CA SER A 42 -16.85 0.05 -19.63
C SER A 42 -16.05 1.04 -20.52
N LYS A 43 -16.74 1.93 -21.24
CA LYS A 43 -16.10 2.97 -22.07
C LYS A 43 -15.70 4.21 -21.27
N ALA A 44 -16.24 4.38 -20.06
CA ALA A 44 -15.93 5.54 -19.23
C ALA A 44 -14.53 5.39 -18.61
N GLN A 45 -13.53 6.05 -19.20
CA GLN A 45 -12.13 6.05 -18.76
C GLN A 45 -11.92 7.00 -17.59
N THR A 46 -12.61 8.14 -17.61
CA THR A 46 -12.58 9.16 -16.55
C THR A 46 -14.01 9.55 -16.18
N LEU A 47 -14.17 10.00 -14.94
CA LEU A 47 -15.38 10.65 -14.45
C LEU A 47 -14.96 11.86 -13.64
N THR A 48 -15.50 13.02 -13.97
CA THR A 48 -15.35 14.26 -13.22
C THR A 48 -16.72 14.71 -12.74
N ILE A 49 -16.85 15.05 -11.46
CA ILE A 49 -18.01 15.69 -10.85
C ILE A 49 -17.55 16.97 -10.18
N GLU A 50 -18.17 18.07 -10.52
CA GLU A 50 -17.93 19.38 -9.91
C GLU A 50 -19.25 19.94 -9.38
N GLY A 51 -19.20 20.58 -8.22
CA GLY A 51 -20.38 21.12 -7.59
C GLY A 51 -20.08 22.26 -6.62
N THR A 52 -21.14 22.94 -6.21
CA THR A 52 -21.12 23.83 -5.06
C THR A 52 -21.54 23.04 -3.83
N LEU A 53 -20.95 23.33 -2.70
CA LEU A 53 -21.31 22.73 -1.42
C LEU A 53 -21.72 23.78 -0.39
N ILE A 54 -22.52 23.34 0.55
CA ILE A 54 -22.89 24.11 1.75
C ILE A 54 -22.74 23.18 2.96
N ASN A 55 -22.15 23.67 4.05
CA ASN A 55 -22.21 23.03 5.35
C ASN A 55 -23.49 23.52 6.06
N PRO A 56 -24.51 22.67 6.29
CA PRO A 56 -25.76 23.11 6.88
C PRO A 56 -25.63 23.53 8.35
N ALA A 57 -24.57 23.13 9.05
CA ALA A 57 -24.35 23.45 10.46
C ALA A 57 -23.93 24.91 10.68
N ASP A 58 -23.10 25.49 9.80
CA ASP A 58 -22.57 26.84 9.92
C ASP A 58 -22.84 27.74 8.70
N GLY A 59 -23.48 27.20 7.67
CA GLY A 59 -23.85 27.93 6.44
C GLY A 59 -22.65 28.25 5.53
N LYS A 60 -21.45 27.76 5.83
CA LYS A 60 -20.30 27.99 4.95
C LYS A 60 -20.48 27.28 3.62
N SER A 61 -20.19 28.00 2.56
CA SER A 61 -20.26 27.50 1.18
C SER A 61 -18.87 27.26 0.61
N GLY A 62 -18.82 26.47 -0.47
CA GLY A 62 -17.57 26.16 -1.12
C GLY A 62 -17.77 25.36 -2.42
N THR A 63 -16.75 24.62 -2.81
CA THR A 63 -16.76 23.79 -4.02
C THR A 63 -16.35 22.36 -3.70
N TYR A 64 -16.87 21.45 -4.51
CA TYR A 64 -16.57 20.03 -4.50
C TYR A 64 -16.06 19.61 -5.87
N THR A 65 -14.96 18.87 -5.90
CA THR A 65 -14.43 18.23 -7.09
C THR A 65 -14.14 16.75 -6.79
N PHE A 66 -14.58 15.91 -7.70
CA PHE A 66 -14.33 14.48 -7.61
C PHE A 66 -13.91 13.96 -8.99
N ASP A 67 -12.72 13.37 -9.06
CA ASP A 67 -12.17 12.81 -10.28
C ASP A 67 -11.79 11.34 -10.09
N THR A 68 -12.11 10.54 -11.10
CA THR A 68 -11.60 9.17 -11.20
C THR A 68 -11.00 8.91 -12.58
N ARG A 69 -9.99 8.04 -12.63
CA ARG A 69 -9.38 7.57 -13.88
C ARG A 69 -8.96 6.11 -13.76
N LEU A 70 -9.31 5.32 -14.75
CA LEU A 70 -8.88 3.93 -14.81
C LEU A 70 -7.34 3.80 -14.76
N PRO A 71 -6.79 2.75 -14.16
CA PRO A 71 -7.54 1.64 -13.55
C PRO A 71 -8.05 1.91 -12.12
N ASN A 72 -7.43 2.81 -11.33
CA ASN A 72 -7.72 2.96 -9.90
C ASN A 72 -7.37 4.35 -9.33
N ARG A 73 -7.20 5.37 -10.15
CA ARG A 73 -6.89 6.72 -9.67
C ARG A 73 -8.13 7.39 -9.07
N TYR A 74 -7.93 8.11 -7.98
CA TYR A 74 -8.97 8.75 -7.19
C TYR A 74 -8.50 10.12 -6.72
N TYR A 75 -9.39 11.11 -6.78
CA TYR A 75 -9.17 12.45 -6.27
C TYR A 75 -10.49 13.01 -5.75
N SER A 76 -10.48 13.57 -4.56
CA SER A 76 -11.59 14.29 -3.96
C SER A 76 -11.07 15.58 -3.34
N GLU A 77 -11.72 16.70 -3.64
CA GLU A 77 -11.38 18.01 -3.11
C GLU A 77 -12.62 18.70 -2.56
N LEU A 78 -12.51 19.17 -1.33
CA LEU A 78 -13.49 19.98 -0.63
C LEU A 78 -12.85 21.33 -0.32
N VAL A 79 -13.39 22.41 -0.87
CA VAL A 79 -13.00 23.79 -0.54
C VAL A 79 -14.13 24.42 0.24
N VAL A 80 -13.87 24.84 1.47
CA VAL A 80 -14.86 25.48 2.37
C VAL A 80 -14.24 26.75 2.94
N GLY A 81 -14.70 27.91 2.51
CA GLY A 81 -14.03 29.17 2.83
C GLY A 81 -12.58 29.17 2.36
N ASP A 82 -11.64 29.40 3.29
CA ASP A 82 -10.19 29.41 3.00
C ASP A 82 -9.52 28.03 3.19
N HIS A 83 -10.29 26.99 3.50
CA HIS A 83 -9.78 25.67 3.78
C HIS A 83 -10.00 24.73 2.61
N THR A 84 -8.94 24.03 2.23
CA THR A 84 -8.99 22.99 1.19
C THR A 84 -8.55 21.66 1.77
N VAL A 85 -9.40 20.65 1.65
CA VAL A 85 -9.09 19.26 1.99
C VAL A 85 -9.03 18.47 0.71
N ILE A 86 -7.94 17.74 0.51
CA ILE A 86 -7.77 16.88 -0.66
C ILE A 86 -7.42 15.48 -0.19
N GLU A 87 -7.98 14.49 -0.85
CA GLU A 87 -7.58 13.09 -0.76
C GLU A 87 -7.37 12.54 -2.15
N ALA A 88 -6.25 11.89 -2.37
CA ALA A 88 -5.93 11.36 -3.68
C ALA A 88 -5.16 10.04 -3.61
N TYR A 89 -5.40 9.21 -4.61
CA TYR A 89 -4.63 8.01 -4.91
C TYR A 89 -4.18 8.04 -6.37
N ASN A 90 -2.88 8.08 -6.59
CA ASN A 90 -2.32 8.21 -7.94
C ASN A 90 -2.11 6.89 -8.68
N GLY A 91 -2.60 5.78 -8.10
CA GLY A 91 -2.40 4.43 -8.61
C GLY A 91 -1.26 3.68 -7.92
N LYS A 92 -0.51 4.36 -7.03
CA LYS A 92 0.59 3.80 -6.24
C LYS A 92 0.59 4.33 -4.82
N SER A 93 0.60 5.65 -4.65
CA SER A 93 0.63 6.34 -3.36
C SER A 93 -0.67 7.05 -3.07
N ALA A 94 -1.09 6.99 -1.83
CA ALA A 94 -2.20 7.76 -1.28
C ALA A 94 -1.65 8.99 -0.54
N TRP A 95 -2.33 10.13 -0.71
CA TRP A 95 -1.95 11.35 -0.02
C TRP A 95 -3.16 12.20 0.36
N HIS A 96 -2.97 13.03 1.36
CA HIS A 96 -3.96 13.92 1.92
C HIS A 96 -3.38 15.32 2.07
N GLN A 97 -4.18 16.36 1.79
CA GLN A 97 -3.91 17.73 2.19
C GLN A 97 -4.91 18.14 3.26
N SER A 98 -4.38 18.55 4.43
CA SER A 98 -5.19 19.04 5.54
C SER A 98 -5.75 20.45 5.27
N PRO A 99 -6.77 20.92 6.02
CA PRO A 99 -7.27 22.30 5.92
C PRO A 99 -6.19 23.37 6.11
N ALA A 100 -5.12 23.06 6.83
CA ALA A 100 -3.96 23.95 7.01
C ALA A 100 -3.00 23.97 5.81
N GLY A 101 -3.27 23.16 4.76
CA GLY A 101 -2.42 23.05 3.58
C GLY A 101 -1.25 22.07 3.75
N GLU A 102 -1.20 21.35 4.89
CA GLU A 102 -0.16 20.34 5.14
C GLU A 102 -0.42 19.09 4.30
N ILE A 103 0.60 18.65 3.57
CA ILE A 103 0.52 17.44 2.73
C ILE A 103 1.11 16.27 3.52
N THR A 104 0.39 15.15 3.52
CA THR A 104 0.78 13.92 4.22
C THR A 104 0.62 12.73 3.29
N THR A 105 1.64 11.90 3.18
CA THR A 105 1.53 10.57 2.56
C THR A 105 0.80 9.64 3.51
N LEU A 106 -0.30 9.05 3.03
CA LEU A 106 -1.06 8.06 3.80
C LEU A 106 -0.51 6.66 3.52
N VAL A 107 -0.26 5.93 4.60
CA VAL A 107 0.28 4.56 4.58
C VAL A 107 -0.53 3.63 5.48
N GLY A 108 -0.23 2.33 5.44
CA GLY A 108 -0.96 1.34 6.23
C GLY A 108 -2.45 1.31 5.90
N SER A 109 -3.31 1.30 6.93
CA SER A 109 -4.75 1.21 6.74
C SER A 109 -5.36 2.41 6.02
N GLU A 110 -4.90 3.62 6.28
CA GLU A 110 -5.42 4.84 5.65
C GLU A 110 -5.09 4.89 4.16
N GLY A 111 -3.85 4.56 3.79
CA GLY A 111 -3.44 4.45 2.39
C GLY A 111 -4.21 3.37 1.63
N ALA A 112 -4.39 2.19 2.26
CA ALA A 112 -5.18 1.09 1.69
C ALA A 112 -6.66 1.46 1.49
N GLN A 113 -7.23 2.31 2.35
CA GLN A 113 -8.60 2.80 2.20
C GLN A 113 -8.77 3.69 0.97
N LEU A 114 -7.82 4.60 0.70
CA LEU A 114 -7.84 5.43 -0.52
C LEU A 114 -7.60 4.60 -1.80
N GLU A 115 -6.72 3.61 -1.74
CA GLU A 115 -6.58 2.63 -2.81
C GLU A 115 -7.90 1.90 -3.08
N ALA A 116 -8.57 1.42 -2.02
CA ALA A 116 -9.85 0.74 -2.12
C ALA A 116 -10.94 1.64 -2.71
N ALA A 117 -10.98 2.93 -2.33
CA ALA A 117 -11.86 3.91 -2.94
C ALA A 117 -11.59 4.04 -4.45
N GLY A 118 -10.31 4.18 -4.84
CA GLY A 118 -9.90 4.22 -6.24
C GLY A 118 -10.31 2.97 -7.02
N GLN A 119 -10.12 1.79 -6.46
CA GLN A 119 -10.54 0.51 -7.04
C GLN A 119 -12.06 0.43 -7.21
N TYR A 120 -12.81 0.78 -6.17
CA TYR A 120 -14.26 0.75 -6.17
C TYR A 120 -14.86 1.68 -7.21
N TYR A 121 -14.57 2.97 -7.16
CA TYR A 121 -15.15 3.96 -8.07
C TYR A 121 -14.78 3.72 -9.53
N ASN A 122 -13.57 3.25 -9.81
CA ASN A 122 -13.14 2.92 -11.16
C ASN A 122 -13.71 1.59 -11.67
N SER A 123 -14.08 0.66 -10.80
CA SER A 123 -14.74 -0.60 -11.20
C SER A 123 -16.08 -0.36 -11.85
N ARG A 124 -16.79 0.71 -11.44
CA ARG A 124 -18.19 1.02 -11.81
C ARG A 124 -19.11 -0.19 -11.67
N LEU A 125 -18.71 -1.16 -10.86
CA LEU A 125 -19.35 -2.46 -10.63
C LEU A 125 -19.52 -3.35 -11.89
N VAL A 126 -19.14 -2.86 -13.08
CA VAL A 126 -19.38 -3.55 -14.37
C VAL A 126 -18.62 -4.87 -14.50
N ASN A 127 -17.47 -4.96 -13.90
CA ASN A 127 -16.61 -6.13 -13.97
C ASN A 127 -16.15 -6.54 -12.58
N ALA A 128 -17.09 -6.64 -11.63
CA ALA A 128 -16.76 -6.99 -10.25
C ALA A 128 -15.84 -8.22 -10.17
N LYS A 129 -16.15 -9.29 -10.92
CA LYS A 129 -15.29 -10.49 -10.99
C LYS A 129 -13.91 -10.22 -11.60
N LYS A 130 -13.83 -9.39 -12.64
CA LYS A 130 -12.55 -9.02 -13.26
C LYS A 130 -11.72 -8.12 -12.37
N SER A 131 -12.39 -7.22 -11.66
CA SER A 131 -11.78 -6.31 -10.67
C SER A 131 -11.54 -7.00 -9.32
N LYS A 132 -11.87 -8.30 -9.19
CA LYS A 132 -11.76 -9.09 -7.95
C LYS A 132 -12.54 -8.48 -6.77
N LEU A 133 -13.60 -7.76 -7.03
CA LEU A 133 -14.50 -7.27 -5.98
C LEU A 133 -15.39 -8.42 -5.51
N GLY A 134 -15.42 -8.65 -4.20
CA GLY A 134 -16.43 -9.47 -3.56
C GLY A 134 -17.74 -8.72 -3.46
N VAL A 135 -18.87 -9.38 -3.68
CA VAL A 135 -20.22 -8.82 -3.47
C VAL A 135 -21.05 -9.79 -2.64
N ALA A 136 -21.70 -9.28 -1.59
CA ALA A 136 -22.53 -10.07 -0.69
C ALA A 136 -23.83 -9.32 -0.37
N PHE A 137 -24.97 -9.98 -0.52
CA PHE A 137 -26.26 -9.42 -0.10
C PHE A 137 -26.40 -9.52 1.43
N ILE A 138 -26.62 -8.37 2.08
CA ILE A 138 -26.75 -8.27 3.53
C ILE A 138 -28.21 -8.35 3.95
N GLY A 139 -29.09 -7.65 3.23
CA GLY A 139 -30.52 -7.64 3.56
C GLY A 139 -31.26 -6.43 3.02
N HIS A 140 -32.44 -6.21 3.61
CA HIS A 140 -33.26 -5.03 3.38
C HIS A 140 -32.93 -3.97 4.45
N ALA A 141 -32.96 -2.71 4.05
CA ALA A 141 -32.68 -1.57 4.91
C ALA A 141 -33.60 -0.40 4.56
N GLN A 142 -33.50 0.68 5.33
CA GLN A 142 -34.19 1.94 5.05
C GLN A 142 -33.16 3.05 4.90
N VAL A 143 -33.32 3.89 3.85
CA VAL A 143 -32.54 5.10 3.64
C VAL A 143 -33.50 6.26 3.50
N ARG A 144 -33.55 7.18 4.47
CA ARG A 144 -34.49 8.30 4.49
C ARG A 144 -35.93 7.89 4.21
N ASN A 145 -36.43 6.87 4.91
CA ASN A 145 -37.77 6.32 4.74
C ASN A 145 -38.07 5.70 3.36
N ARG A 146 -37.04 5.38 2.58
CA ARG A 146 -37.13 4.63 1.31
C ARG A 146 -36.59 3.22 1.54
N ASP A 147 -37.27 2.23 1.01
CA ASP A 147 -36.77 0.85 1.01
C ASP A 147 -35.44 0.77 0.25
N ALA A 148 -34.54 -0.02 0.75
CA ALA A 148 -33.22 -0.24 0.14
C ALA A 148 -32.77 -1.70 0.24
N LEU A 149 -32.01 -2.13 -0.75
CA LEU A 149 -31.29 -3.41 -0.77
C LEU A 149 -29.82 -3.14 -0.41
N GLN A 150 -29.36 -3.71 0.69
CA GLN A 150 -28.01 -3.53 1.19
C GLN A 150 -27.08 -4.61 0.67
N ILE A 151 -25.98 -4.20 0.05
CA ILE A 151 -24.87 -5.06 -0.39
C ILE A 151 -23.59 -4.63 0.31
N GLU A 152 -22.80 -5.59 0.75
CA GLU A 152 -21.40 -5.38 1.12
C GLU A 152 -20.52 -5.65 -0.10
N ILE A 153 -19.65 -4.70 -0.41
CA ILE A 153 -18.63 -4.82 -1.45
C ILE A 153 -17.27 -4.90 -0.76
N THR A 154 -16.49 -5.94 -1.08
CA THR A 154 -15.15 -6.14 -0.55
C THR A 154 -14.14 -5.93 -1.68
N THR A 155 -13.17 -5.04 -1.49
CA THR A 155 -12.09 -4.79 -2.44
C THR A 155 -11.03 -5.91 -2.40
N PRO A 156 -10.12 -5.99 -3.38
CA PRO A 156 -9.01 -6.95 -3.37
C PRO A 156 -8.13 -6.86 -2.11
N SER A 157 -8.02 -5.68 -1.51
CA SER A 157 -7.31 -5.46 -0.23
C SER A 157 -8.08 -5.91 1.00
N GLY A 158 -9.29 -6.46 0.85
CA GLY A 158 -10.14 -6.92 1.96
C GLY A 158 -10.97 -5.82 2.64
N LEU A 159 -10.89 -4.58 2.16
CA LEU A 159 -11.67 -3.47 2.73
C LEU A 159 -13.11 -3.49 2.24
N LYS A 160 -14.02 -3.12 3.14
CA LYS A 160 -15.46 -3.23 2.94
C LYS A 160 -16.11 -1.88 2.72
N ARG A 161 -17.12 -1.87 1.86
CA ARG A 161 -18.05 -0.75 1.62
C ARG A 161 -19.47 -1.28 1.62
N GLU A 162 -20.35 -0.60 2.32
CA GLU A 162 -21.79 -0.88 2.26
C GLU A 162 -22.44 0.00 1.21
N VAL A 163 -23.25 -0.61 0.34
CA VAL A 163 -23.96 0.09 -0.75
C VAL A 163 -25.43 -0.26 -0.70
N PHE A 164 -26.26 0.76 -0.73
CA PHE A 164 -27.73 0.65 -0.60
C PHE A 164 -28.38 1.04 -1.92
N PHE A 165 -29.12 0.12 -2.52
CA PHE A 165 -29.79 0.28 -3.80
C PHE A 165 -31.30 0.45 -3.63
N ASP A 166 -31.88 1.35 -4.38
CA ASP A 166 -33.32 1.51 -4.50
C ASP A 166 -33.93 0.30 -5.25
N PRO A 167 -34.88 -0.44 -4.68
CA PRO A 167 -35.45 -1.62 -5.33
C PRO A 167 -36.29 -1.29 -6.57
N GLN A 168 -36.75 -0.04 -6.75
CA GLN A 168 -37.58 0.40 -7.88
C GLN A 168 -36.75 0.99 -9.02
N THR A 169 -35.87 1.93 -8.70
CA THR A 169 -35.03 2.62 -9.71
C THR A 169 -33.73 1.88 -9.98
N HIS A 170 -33.32 0.98 -9.09
CA HIS A 170 -32.06 0.25 -9.05
C HIS A 170 -30.81 1.15 -8.95
N MET A 171 -31.00 2.43 -8.58
CA MET A 171 -29.90 3.37 -8.40
C MET A 171 -29.37 3.30 -6.96
N ILE A 172 -28.13 3.73 -6.74
CA ILE A 172 -27.53 3.81 -5.41
C ILE A 172 -28.20 4.95 -4.63
N LEU A 173 -28.67 4.69 -3.42
CA LEU A 173 -29.20 5.67 -2.50
C LEU A 173 -28.17 6.17 -1.50
N LYS A 174 -27.31 5.25 -1.04
CA LYS A 174 -26.33 5.52 0.01
C LYS A 174 -25.13 4.61 -0.13
N GLU A 175 -23.97 5.12 0.25
CA GLU A 175 -22.74 4.37 0.48
C GLU A 175 -22.18 4.69 1.86
N VAL A 176 -21.52 3.70 2.49
CA VAL A 176 -20.79 3.86 3.76
C VAL A 176 -19.45 3.16 3.62
N ALA A 177 -18.37 3.87 3.94
CA ALA A 177 -17.01 3.32 3.96
C ALA A 177 -16.12 4.13 4.89
N THR A 178 -14.97 3.59 5.26
CA THR A 178 -13.88 4.38 5.84
C THR A 178 -12.91 4.76 4.72
N VAL A 179 -12.60 6.04 4.62
CA VAL A 179 -11.71 6.60 3.62
C VAL A 179 -10.72 7.53 4.32
N GLY A 180 -9.42 7.30 4.13
CA GLY A 180 -8.37 8.10 4.78
C GLY A 180 -8.45 8.15 6.31
N GLY A 181 -8.93 7.06 6.95
CA GLY A 181 -9.11 6.99 8.41
C GLY A 181 -10.43 7.56 8.93
N ILE A 182 -11.28 8.14 8.06
CA ILE A 182 -12.53 8.80 8.43
C ILE A 182 -13.72 8.02 7.87
N GLU A 183 -14.75 7.80 8.69
CA GLU A 183 -16.02 7.24 8.19
C GLU A 183 -16.73 8.26 7.31
N GLU A 184 -17.09 7.82 6.11
CA GLU A 184 -17.90 8.57 5.16
C GLU A 184 -19.23 7.87 4.90
N GLN A 185 -20.30 8.68 4.89
CA GLN A 185 -21.60 8.29 4.39
C GLN A 185 -21.97 9.24 3.27
N ILE A 186 -22.27 8.70 2.10
CA ILE A 186 -22.63 9.49 0.93
C ILE A 186 -24.03 9.10 0.51
N LEU A 187 -24.95 10.07 0.44
CA LEU A 187 -26.30 9.88 -0.06
C LEU A 187 -26.42 10.54 -1.42
N TYR A 188 -27.09 9.86 -2.34
CA TYR A 188 -27.25 10.28 -3.72
C TYR A 188 -28.72 10.48 -4.08
N ASP A 189 -28.99 11.53 -4.83
CA ASP A 189 -30.33 11.82 -5.37
C ASP A 189 -30.23 12.55 -6.72
N ASP A 190 -31.36 12.81 -7.36
CA ASP A 190 -31.48 13.57 -8.62
C ASP A 190 -30.55 13.04 -9.73
N TYR A 191 -30.73 11.77 -10.07
CA TYR A 191 -29.96 11.12 -11.13
C TYR A 191 -30.38 11.63 -12.51
N ARG A 192 -29.40 12.20 -13.25
CA ARG A 192 -29.60 12.76 -14.60
C ARG A 192 -28.75 12.05 -15.65
N PRO A 193 -29.18 12.01 -16.91
CA PRO A 193 -28.40 11.42 -18.01
C PRO A 193 -27.20 12.33 -18.36
N VAL A 194 -26.01 11.73 -18.43
CA VAL A 194 -24.74 12.37 -18.83
C VAL A 194 -23.96 11.38 -19.68
N ASP A 195 -23.72 11.68 -20.96
CA ASP A 195 -22.91 10.85 -21.89
C ASP A 195 -23.25 9.35 -21.88
N GLY A 196 -24.55 9.04 -21.75
CA GLY A 196 -25.05 7.67 -21.73
C GLY A 196 -25.02 6.98 -20.37
N LEU A 197 -24.60 7.66 -19.32
CA LEU A 197 -24.68 7.22 -17.92
C LEU A 197 -25.74 8.06 -17.17
N LYS A 198 -26.20 7.57 -16.02
CA LYS A 198 -26.99 8.37 -15.08
C LYS A 198 -26.12 8.72 -13.87
N LEU A 199 -25.89 10.00 -13.65
CA LEU A 199 -25.05 10.51 -12.55
C LEU A 199 -25.90 11.33 -11.56
N PRO A 200 -25.57 11.30 -10.25
CA PRO A 200 -26.28 12.07 -9.25
C PRO A 200 -25.96 13.55 -9.38
N TYR A 201 -26.99 14.40 -9.22
CA TYR A 201 -26.85 15.86 -9.20
C TYR A 201 -27.10 16.47 -7.82
N LYS A 202 -27.55 15.65 -6.88
CA LYS A 202 -27.63 16.00 -5.47
C LYS A 202 -26.86 14.93 -4.67
N ILE A 203 -25.85 15.38 -3.92
CA ILE A 203 -25.03 14.53 -3.06
C ILE A 203 -25.04 15.12 -1.66
N GLU A 204 -25.18 14.28 -0.63
CA GLU A 204 -25.02 14.67 0.75
C GLU A 204 -23.89 13.82 1.31
N LEU A 205 -22.82 14.48 1.73
CA LEU A 205 -21.61 13.87 2.26
C LEU A 205 -21.55 14.11 3.77
N HIS A 206 -21.55 13.06 4.55
CA HIS A 206 -21.22 13.08 5.96
C HIS A 206 -19.84 12.46 6.13
N ARG A 207 -18.92 13.20 6.75
CA ARG A 207 -17.53 12.81 6.92
C ARG A 207 -17.08 13.11 8.34
N GLY A 208 -16.96 12.08 9.17
CA GLY A 208 -16.73 12.25 10.60
C GLY A 208 -17.83 13.11 11.23
N HIS A 209 -17.48 14.30 11.70
CA HIS A 209 -18.44 15.25 12.30
C HIS A 209 -18.99 16.27 11.30
N ASP A 210 -18.44 16.36 10.11
CA ASP A 210 -18.84 17.33 9.10
C ASP A 210 -19.95 16.77 8.20
N SER A 211 -20.81 17.67 7.73
CA SER A 211 -21.89 17.38 6.81
C SER A 211 -21.91 18.41 5.69
N PHE A 212 -22.05 17.98 4.44
CA PHE A 212 -22.09 18.85 3.29
C PHE A 212 -23.23 18.47 2.35
N GLU A 213 -24.00 19.47 1.95
CA GLU A 213 -24.95 19.34 0.85
C GLU A 213 -24.28 19.84 -0.43
N ILE A 214 -24.16 18.98 -1.43
CA ILE A 214 -23.48 19.25 -2.69
C ILE A 214 -24.51 19.27 -3.82
N ALA A 215 -24.58 20.42 -4.49
CA ALA A 215 -25.32 20.57 -5.75
C ALA A 215 -24.34 20.44 -6.91
N VAL A 216 -24.44 19.35 -7.66
CA VAL A 216 -23.57 19.10 -8.82
C VAL A 216 -23.92 20.10 -9.93
N THR A 217 -22.94 20.89 -10.34
CA THR A 217 -23.06 21.87 -11.41
C THR A 217 -22.63 21.31 -12.74
N ARG A 218 -21.65 20.41 -12.75
CA ARG A 218 -21.13 19.74 -13.93
C ARG A 218 -20.72 18.30 -13.62
N ALA A 219 -21.13 17.38 -14.47
CA ALA A 219 -20.63 16.01 -14.48
C ALA A 219 -20.20 15.67 -15.91
N THR A 220 -19.02 15.04 -16.07
CA THR A 220 -18.44 14.76 -17.40
C THR A 220 -17.83 13.37 -17.39
N VAL A 221 -18.14 12.61 -18.43
CA VAL A 221 -17.55 11.27 -18.67
C VAL A 221 -16.51 11.42 -19.78
N ASN A 222 -15.37 10.76 -19.63
CA ASN A 222 -14.23 10.84 -20.56
C ASN A 222 -13.65 12.25 -20.72
N ALA A 223 -13.77 13.10 -19.69
CA ALA A 223 -13.05 14.37 -19.65
C ALA A 223 -11.53 14.14 -19.73
N THR A 224 -10.82 15.10 -20.31
CA THR A 224 -9.36 15.13 -20.26
C THR A 224 -8.92 15.54 -18.86
N VAL A 225 -8.82 14.57 -17.96
CA VAL A 225 -8.23 14.78 -16.63
C VAL A 225 -6.71 14.60 -16.77
N GLY A 226 -5.95 15.63 -16.41
CA GLY A 226 -4.49 15.57 -16.45
C GLY A 226 -3.96 14.45 -15.56
N GLU A 227 -2.89 13.75 -15.97
CA GLU A 227 -2.28 12.70 -15.13
C GLU A 227 -1.85 13.23 -13.77
N ARG A 228 -1.43 14.48 -13.75
CA ARG A 228 -0.88 15.16 -12.57
C ARG A 228 -1.92 15.61 -11.54
N VAL A 229 -3.21 15.55 -11.85
CA VAL A 229 -4.27 15.89 -10.86
C VAL A 229 -4.23 14.93 -9.66
N PHE A 230 -3.91 13.67 -9.88
CA PHE A 230 -3.85 12.64 -8.85
C PHE A 230 -2.52 12.61 -8.09
N ASP A 231 -1.47 13.23 -8.65
CA ASP A 231 -0.15 13.28 -8.05
C ASP A 231 -0.06 14.36 -6.97
N PHE A 232 0.93 14.28 -6.12
CA PHE A 232 1.22 15.32 -5.14
C PHE A 232 1.32 16.70 -5.78
N PRO A 233 0.83 17.77 -5.14
CA PRO A 233 0.89 19.12 -5.66
C PRO A 233 2.33 19.54 -5.97
N LYS A 234 2.57 20.01 -7.19
CA LYS A 234 3.93 20.41 -7.63
C LYS A 234 4.38 21.80 -7.17
N LYS A 235 3.54 22.55 -6.47
CA LYS A 235 3.85 23.89 -5.97
C LYS A 235 4.66 23.78 -4.68
N SER A 236 5.93 23.41 -4.78
CA SER A 236 6.85 23.51 -3.67
C SER A 236 7.67 24.80 -3.79
N GLN A 237 7.66 25.62 -2.72
CA GLN A 237 8.62 26.72 -2.55
C GLN A 237 9.94 26.21 -1.94
N VAL A 238 10.03 24.90 -1.68
CA VAL A 238 11.21 24.27 -1.09
C VAL A 238 12.29 24.14 -2.17
N GLN A 239 13.42 24.76 -1.94
CA GLN A 239 14.61 24.53 -2.76
C GLN A 239 15.18 23.14 -2.47
N LEU A 240 15.69 22.46 -3.51
CA LEU A 240 16.46 21.24 -3.32
C LEU A 240 17.69 21.56 -2.46
N PRO A 241 17.96 20.75 -1.40
CA PRO A 241 19.22 20.85 -0.68
C PRO A 241 20.38 20.42 -1.57
N ASP A 242 21.61 20.57 -1.07
CA ASP A 242 22.76 19.89 -1.68
C ASP A 242 22.58 18.37 -1.52
N LEU A 243 22.04 17.75 -2.55
CA LEU A 243 21.73 16.31 -2.56
C LEU A 243 22.98 15.47 -2.34
N LYS A 244 24.14 15.90 -2.85
CA LYS A 244 25.39 15.18 -2.66
C LYS A 244 25.81 15.18 -1.20
N ALA A 245 25.67 16.31 -0.52
CA ALA A 245 25.95 16.41 0.92
C ALA A 245 24.95 15.56 1.72
N LEU A 246 23.65 15.70 1.45
CA LEU A 246 22.60 14.96 2.15
C LEU A 246 22.76 13.43 2.03
N PHE A 247 22.96 12.93 0.81
CA PHE A 247 23.12 11.49 0.60
C PHE A 247 24.45 10.97 1.17
N LYS A 248 25.50 11.80 1.16
CA LYS A 248 26.74 11.45 1.84
C LYS A 248 26.56 11.32 3.35
N GLU A 249 25.81 12.22 3.97
CA GLU A 249 25.50 12.14 5.40
C GLU A 249 24.68 10.89 5.74
N ILE A 250 23.73 10.50 4.88
CA ILE A 250 22.97 9.24 5.01
C ILE A 250 23.93 8.04 4.96
N ASP A 251 24.86 7.99 4.02
CA ASP A 251 25.85 6.91 3.87
C ASP A 251 26.83 6.85 5.07
N ASP A 252 27.37 8.00 5.45
CA ASP A 252 28.29 8.11 6.60
C ASP A 252 27.61 7.66 7.92
N ASN A 253 26.29 7.90 8.05
CA ASN A 253 25.52 7.56 9.24
C ASN A 253 25.10 6.08 9.30
N GLN A 254 25.12 5.38 8.15
CA GLN A 254 24.64 4.01 8.02
C GLN A 254 25.26 3.04 9.06
N LYS A 255 26.57 3.12 9.28
CA LYS A 255 27.26 2.26 10.26
C LYS A 255 26.84 2.50 11.70
N ALA A 256 26.45 3.74 12.03
CA ALA A 256 25.94 4.07 13.36
C ALA A 256 24.51 3.54 13.53
N LEU A 257 23.67 3.67 12.48
CA LEU A 257 22.33 3.13 12.45
C LEU A 257 22.31 1.61 12.52
N ASP A 258 23.19 0.93 11.83
CA ASP A 258 23.32 -0.53 11.87
C ASP A 258 23.59 -1.03 13.31
N LYS A 259 24.46 -0.35 14.06
CA LYS A 259 24.68 -0.67 15.48
C LYS A 259 23.45 -0.47 16.36
N ILE A 260 22.62 0.53 16.06
CA ILE A 260 21.36 0.74 16.78
C ILE A 260 20.36 -0.35 16.40
N ARG A 261 20.26 -0.71 15.11
CA ARG A 261 19.41 -1.79 14.59
C ARG A 261 19.72 -3.13 15.23
N GLU A 262 20.99 -3.42 15.52
CA GLU A 262 21.42 -4.66 16.22
C GLU A 262 20.80 -4.83 17.61
N ASN A 263 20.25 -3.76 18.21
CA ASN A 263 19.52 -3.85 19.47
C ASN A 263 18.05 -4.24 19.29
N TYR A 264 17.61 -4.54 18.06
CA TYR A 264 16.22 -4.85 17.77
C TYR A 264 16.06 -6.26 17.20
N ALA A 265 14.96 -6.88 17.57
CA ALA A 265 14.42 -8.08 16.94
C ALA A 265 12.92 -7.86 16.68
N GLY A 266 12.35 -8.64 15.79
CA GLY A 266 10.95 -8.52 15.45
C GLY A 266 10.39 -9.77 14.79
N THR A 267 9.19 -9.63 14.25
CA THR A 267 8.54 -10.62 13.39
C THR A 267 8.35 -10.05 11.99
N ARG A 268 8.45 -10.91 10.98
CA ARG A 268 8.27 -10.57 9.58
C ARG A 268 7.31 -11.57 8.95
N ALA A 269 6.27 -11.08 8.29
CA ALA A 269 5.33 -11.87 7.50
C ALA A 269 5.52 -11.56 6.01
N GLU A 270 5.86 -12.58 5.23
CA GLU A 270 5.99 -12.52 3.77
C GLU A 270 4.78 -13.18 3.12
N GLU A 271 4.10 -12.48 2.25
CA GLU A 271 3.01 -12.98 1.42
C GLU A 271 3.42 -12.89 -0.04
N GLN A 272 3.48 -14.03 -0.73
CA GLN A 272 3.81 -14.10 -2.14
C GLN A 272 2.65 -14.68 -2.93
N THR A 273 2.25 -13.96 -3.98
CA THR A 273 1.22 -14.41 -4.91
C THR A 273 1.76 -14.39 -6.34
N GLU A 274 1.71 -15.55 -7.01
CA GLU A 274 2.11 -15.70 -8.41
C GLU A 274 0.87 -15.77 -9.31
N TYR A 275 0.96 -15.11 -10.46
CA TYR A 275 -0.11 -15.07 -11.45
C TYR A 275 0.39 -15.55 -12.80
N ASP A 276 -0.46 -16.27 -13.53
CA ASP A 276 -0.21 -16.56 -14.94
C ASP A 276 -0.48 -15.33 -15.83
N LYS A 277 -0.23 -15.48 -17.12
CA LYS A 277 -0.48 -14.42 -18.12
C LYS A 277 -1.94 -13.96 -18.23
N THR A 278 -2.88 -14.73 -17.72
CA THR A 278 -4.32 -14.41 -17.72
C THR A 278 -4.74 -13.68 -16.45
N GLY A 279 -3.81 -13.52 -15.47
CA GLY A 279 -4.08 -12.94 -14.17
C GLY A 279 -4.68 -13.93 -13.16
N LYS A 280 -4.68 -15.23 -13.48
CA LYS A 280 -5.11 -16.27 -12.54
C LYS A 280 -3.99 -16.56 -11.55
N VAL A 281 -4.34 -16.65 -10.26
CA VAL A 281 -3.41 -17.08 -9.19
C VAL A 281 -2.97 -18.52 -9.45
N THR A 282 -1.66 -18.72 -9.50
CA THR A 282 -1.01 -20.04 -9.68
C THR A 282 -0.36 -20.53 -8.40
N LYS A 283 0.08 -19.60 -7.54
CA LYS A 283 0.64 -19.90 -6.23
C LYS A 283 0.31 -18.77 -5.27
N HIS A 284 0.03 -19.12 -4.03
CA HIS A 284 -0.10 -18.19 -2.91
C HIS A 284 0.54 -18.84 -1.70
N GLU A 285 1.44 -18.13 -1.01
CA GLU A 285 2.20 -18.63 0.13
C GLU A 285 2.37 -17.52 1.14
N VAL A 286 2.18 -17.84 2.42
CA VAL A 286 2.44 -16.92 3.54
C VAL A 286 3.46 -17.56 4.47
N LYS A 287 4.54 -16.82 4.77
CA LYS A 287 5.61 -17.25 5.68
C LYS A 287 5.79 -16.22 6.78
N GLU A 288 5.93 -16.68 8.01
CA GLU A 288 6.24 -15.83 9.14
C GLU A 288 7.62 -16.19 9.68
N TYR A 289 8.41 -15.16 9.99
CA TYR A 289 9.78 -15.29 10.49
C TYR A 289 9.93 -14.52 11.80
N SER A 290 10.78 -15.01 12.69
CA SER A 290 11.43 -14.17 13.68
C SER A 290 12.76 -13.68 13.10
N PHE A 291 13.15 -12.44 13.38
CA PHE A 291 14.40 -11.90 12.88
C PHE A 291 15.11 -11.01 13.92
N PHE A 292 16.39 -10.81 13.71
CA PHE A 292 17.25 -9.87 14.42
C PHE A 292 18.36 -9.38 13.47
N TYR A 293 19.08 -8.34 13.86
CA TYR A 293 20.20 -7.84 13.06
C TYR A 293 21.54 -8.26 13.63
N LEU A 294 22.48 -8.62 12.76
CA LEU A 294 23.85 -9.02 13.10
C LEU A 294 24.83 -8.42 12.08
N ASN A 295 25.74 -7.56 12.53
CA ASN A 295 26.73 -6.88 11.69
C ASN A 295 26.11 -6.11 10.50
N GLY A 296 24.92 -5.53 10.68
CA GLY A 296 24.18 -4.80 9.65
C GLY A 296 23.28 -5.68 8.78
N ASP A 297 23.43 -7.01 8.83
CA ASP A 297 22.58 -7.95 8.09
C ASP A 297 21.39 -8.41 8.92
N GLU A 298 20.24 -8.65 8.29
CA GLU A 298 19.07 -9.27 8.93
C GLU A 298 19.25 -10.81 8.92
N VAL A 299 19.18 -11.41 10.08
CA VAL A 299 19.15 -12.87 10.27
C VAL A 299 17.72 -13.29 10.58
N SER A 300 17.16 -14.19 9.80
CA SER A 300 15.77 -14.61 9.96
C SER A 300 15.59 -16.11 10.09
N THR A 301 14.65 -16.53 10.94
CA THR A 301 14.27 -17.93 11.17
C THR A 301 12.79 -18.10 10.88
N LEU A 302 12.43 -18.98 9.95
CA LEU A 302 11.04 -19.30 9.64
C LEU A 302 10.37 -19.94 10.85
N THR A 303 9.19 -19.43 11.21
CA THR A 303 8.40 -19.88 12.37
C THR A 303 7.07 -20.49 11.96
N LYS A 304 6.44 -19.99 10.88
CA LYS A 304 5.17 -20.50 10.37
C LYS A 304 5.11 -20.50 8.86
N LYS A 305 4.33 -21.43 8.30
CA LYS A 305 3.91 -21.49 6.88
C LYS A 305 2.39 -21.54 6.82
N ASP A 306 1.78 -20.64 6.02
CA ASP A 306 0.33 -20.55 5.83
C ASP A 306 -0.45 -20.57 7.17
N GLY A 307 0.06 -19.78 8.14
CA GLY A 307 -0.49 -19.65 9.49
C GLY A 307 -0.27 -20.84 10.42
N LYS A 308 0.43 -21.90 9.98
CA LYS A 308 0.71 -23.09 10.80
C LYS A 308 2.16 -23.11 11.28
N PRO A 309 2.42 -23.39 12.56
CA PRO A 309 3.77 -23.61 13.07
C PRO A 309 4.48 -24.73 12.29
N LEU A 310 5.79 -24.64 12.21
CA LEU A 310 6.62 -25.69 11.63
C LEU A 310 6.55 -26.97 12.49
N SER A 311 6.69 -28.12 11.85
CA SER A 311 6.95 -29.38 12.54
C SER A 311 8.34 -29.37 13.22
N ASP A 312 8.57 -30.24 14.20
CA ASP A 312 9.86 -30.33 14.91
C ASP A 312 11.04 -30.57 13.97
N ASP A 313 10.84 -31.37 12.91
CA ASP A 313 11.86 -31.64 11.90
C ASP A 313 12.14 -30.42 11.00
N GLU A 314 11.12 -29.66 10.62
CA GLU A 314 11.27 -28.42 9.86
C GLU A 314 11.95 -27.36 10.72
N GLN A 315 11.54 -27.21 11.97
CA GLN A 315 12.15 -26.25 12.90
C GLN A 315 13.65 -26.55 13.11
N ARG A 316 14.02 -27.82 13.23
CA ARG A 316 15.43 -28.20 13.34
C ARG A 316 16.23 -27.79 12.10
N LYS A 317 15.70 -28.07 10.91
CA LYS A 317 16.35 -27.68 9.64
C LYS A 317 16.48 -26.17 9.49
N GLU A 318 15.46 -25.42 9.88
CA GLU A 318 15.53 -23.96 9.84
C GLU A 318 16.54 -23.42 10.85
N ASN A 319 16.61 -23.98 12.06
CA ASN A 319 17.63 -23.60 13.03
C ASN A 319 19.04 -23.87 12.52
N GLU A 320 19.28 -25.03 11.88
CA GLU A 320 20.57 -25.35 11.26
C GLU A 320 20.92 -24.37 10.11
N LYS A 321 19.92 -23.97 9.30
CA LYS A 321 20.09 -22.97 8.25
C LYS A 321 20.46 -21.60 8.82
N THR A 322 19.73 -21.15 9.84
CA THR A 322 20.01 -19.87 10.53
C THR A 322 21.41 -19.88 11.15
N GLN A 323 21.86 -20.99 11.76
CA GLN A 323 23.21 -21.09 12.30
C GLN A 323 24.29 -20.99 11.21
N LYS A 324 24.05 -21.57 10.03
CA LYS A 324 24.97 -21.43 8.88
C LYS A 324 25.02 -19.99 8.37
N GLU A 325 23.87 -19.33 8.29
CA GLU A 325 23.77 -17.93 7.88
C GLU A 325 24.56 -17.02 8.84
N ILE A 326 24.40 -17.20 10.15
CA ILE A 326 25.19 -16.48 11.17
C ILE A 326 26.69 -16.69 10.94
N GLN A 327 27.14 -17.95 10.74
CA GLN A 327 28.55 -18.25 10.50
C GLN A 327 29.08 -17.61 9.19
N GLU A 328 28.26 -17.53 8.16
CA GLU A 328 28.62 -16.88 6.88
C GLU A 328 28.75 -15.37 7.07
N ILE A 329 27.84 -14.72 7.78
CA ILE A 329 27.88 -13.28 8.08
C ILE A 329 29.17 -12.96 8.87
N GLU A 330 29.46 -13.72 9.94
CA GLU A 330 30.68 -13.53 10.73
C GLU A 330 31.96 -13.74 9.90
N LYS A 331 31.98 -14.78 9.07
CA LYS A 331 33.11 -15.04 8.16
C LYS A 331 33.31 -13.91 7.13
N ASN A 332 32.21 -13.36 6.59
CA ASN A 332 32.27 -12.27 5.63
C ASN A 332 32.73 -10.97 6.29
N LYS A 333 32.29 -10.69 7.53
CA LYS A 333 32.79 -9.58 8.34
C LYS A 333 34.30 -9.68 8.52
N ASN A 334 34.82 -10.81 9.00
CA ASN A 334 36.25 -11.02 9.22
C ASN A 334 37.05 -10.87 7.92
N LYS A 335 36.52 -11.33 6.79
CA LYS A 335 37.16 -11.15 5.47
C LYS A 335 37.15 -9.68 5.03
N LYS A 336 36.07 -8.95 5.31
CA LYS A 336 35.94 -7.52 4.96
C LYS A 336 36.93 -6.70 5.78
N GLU A 337 36.99 -6.93 7.08
CA GLU A 337 37.95 -6.28 7.99
C GLU A 337 39.41 -6.55 7.58
N ALA A 338 39.75 -7.80 7.28
CA ALA A 338 41.10 -8.15 6.80
C ALA A 338 41.46 -7.52 5.44
N LYS A 339 40.48 -7.33 4.55
CA LYS A 339 40.67 -6.61 3.28
C LYS A 339 40.84 -5.09 3.50
N GLU A 340 40.10 -4.52 4.44
CA GLU A 340 40.20 -3.09 4.79
C GLU A 340 41.51 -2.76 5.47
N GLU A 341 42.04 -3.63 6.32
CA GLU A 341 43.38 -3.48 6.91
C GLU A 341 44.47 -3.50 5.82
N LYS A 342 44.41 -4.48 4.92
CA LYS A 342 45.38 -4.56 3.80
C LYS A 342 45.31 -3.37 2.84
N ALA A 343 44.07 -2.88 2.54
CA ALA A 343 43.90 -1.72 1.67
C ALA A 343 44.45 -0.44 2.31
N LYS A 344 44.30 -0.29 3.64
CA LYS A 344 44.88 0.83 4.41
C LYS A 344 46.41 0.76 4.42
N GLU A 345 47.01 -0.43 4.57
CA GLU A 345 48.44 -0.65 4.51
C GLU A 345 49.03 -0.35 3.10
N GLU A 346 48.26 -0.66 2.04
CA GLU A 346 48.67 -0.47 0.65
C GLU A 346 48.35 0.92 0.08
N GLY A 347 47.65 1.79 0.84
CA GLY A 347 47.27 3.16 0.40
C GLY A 347 46.33 3.19 -0.81
N LYS A 348 45.56 2.12 -1.02
CA LYS A 348 44.62 2.00 -2.15
C LYS A 348 43.19 2.38 -1.71
N GLU A 349 42.62 3.36 -2.40
CA GLU A 349 41.17 3.64 -2.32
C GLU A 349 40.37 2.47 -2.87
N LYS A 350 39.35 2.06 -2.11
CA LYS A 350 38.44 0.98 -2.47
C LYS A 350 37.61 1.34 -3.71
N LYS A 351 37.69 0.57 -4.77
CA LYS A 351 36.70 0.52 -5.84
C LYS A 351 35.92 -0.78 -5.68
N ASP A 352 34.78 -0.74 -4.96
CA ASP A 352 33.78 -1.79 -5.08
C ASP A 352 33.07 -1.62 -6.44
N ASP A 353 33.42 -2.47 -7.39
CA ASP A 353 33.04 -2.34 -8.81
C ASP A 353 31.59 -2.76 -9.10
N ASP A 354 30.89 -3.41 -8.15
CA ASP A 354 29.53 -3.96 -8.32
C ASP A 354 28.47 -3.35 -7.37
N ASP A 355 28.84 -2.38 -6.52
CA ASP A 355 27.89 -1.77 -5.60
C ASP A 355 27.06 -0.69 -6.30
N VAL A 356 25.72 -0.77 -6.15
CA VAL A 356 24.79 0.29 -6.54
C VAL A 356 24.84 1.37 -5.46
N GLY A 357 26.01 1.97 -5.29
CA GLY A 357 26.22 3.01 -4.30
C GLY A 357 25.42 4.28 -4.59
N ILE A 358 25.25 5.10 -3.57
CA ILE A 358 24.61 6.42 -3.61
C ILE A 358 25.11 7.28 -4.77
N GLU A 359 26.42 7.21 -5.12
CA GLU A 359 26.98 7.97 -6.23
C GLU A 359 26.38 7.58 -7.59
N VAL A 360 26.08 6.30 -7.82
CA VAL A 360 25.43 5.82 -9.04
C VAL A 360 24.01 6.36 -9.09
N PHE A 361 23.26 6.29 -8.00
CA PHE A 361 21.90 6.81 -7.91
C PHE A 361 21.85 8.32 -8.18
N LEU A 362 22.74 9.11 -7.59
CA LEU A 362 22.84 10.56 -7.80
C LEU A 362 23.17 10.94 -9.26
N ARG A 363 24.03 10.19 -9.93
CA ARG A 363 24.42 10.47 -11.32
C ARG A 363 23.39 9.98 -12.33
N ALA A 364 22.79 8.82 -12.09
CA ALA A 364 21.84 8.18 -13.00
C ALA A 364 20.45 8.76 -12.91
N SER A 365 20.13 9.50 -11.85
CA SER A 365 18.81 10.10 -11.61
C SER A 365 18.87 11.62 -11.64
N GLN A 366 17.76 12.24 -12.02
CA GLN A 366 17.47 13.65 -11.76
C GLN A 366 16.38 13.75 -10.71
N PHE A 367 16.55 14.69 -9.78
CA PHE A 367 15.64 14.89 -8.66
C PHE A 367 14.82 16.15 -8.87
N VAL A 368 13.50 16.02 -8.73
CA VAL A 368 12.55 17.07 -9.03
C VAL A 368 11.46 17.15 -7.94
N ASN A 369 10.68 18.24 -7.95
CA ASN A 369 9.53 18.45 -7.07
C ASN A 369 9.84 18.30 -5.56
N PRO A 370 10.86 18.99 -5.02
CA PRO A 370 11.16 18.96 -3.60
C PRO A 370 9.97 19.50 -2.81
N ARG A 371 9.59 18.81 -1.75
CA ARG A 371 8.51 19.22 -0.86
C ARG A 371 8.76 18.70 0.55
N ARG A 372 8.12 19.33 1.54
CA ARG A 372 8.10 18.86 2.91
C ARG A 372 6.76 18.22 3.21
N GLU A 373 6.80 17.09 3.86
CA GLU A 373 5.63 16.32 4.28
C GLU A 373 5.78 15.88 5.73
N ARG A 374 4.67 15.50 6.36
CA ARG A 374 4.70 14.72 7.59
C ARG A 374 4.48 13.25 7.25
N PHE A 375 5.44 12.42 7.65
CA PHE A 375 5.36 10.98 7.45
C PHE A 375 5.51 10.29 8.81
N ARG A 376 4.46 9.57 9.24
CA ARG A 376 4.41 8.90 10.56
C ARG A 376 4.83 9.81 11.72
N GLY A 377 4.36 11.07 11.70
CA GLY A 377 4.63 12.07 12.73
C GLY A 377 5.99 12.77 12.66
N GLN A 378 6.86 12.41 11.70
CA GLN A 378 8.15 13.05 11.46
C GLN A 378 8.07 13.99 10.25
N ASP A 379 8.80 15.12 10.30
CA ASP A 379 8.97 15.99 9.15
C ASP A 379 10.02 15.39 8.22
N VAL A 380 9.66 15.23 6.96
CA VAL A 380 10.52 14.62 5.93
C VAL A 380 10.63 15.52 4.70
N LEU A 381 11.79 15.49 4.08
CA LEU A 381 12.00 16.03 2.75
C LEU A 381 11.65 14.96 1.72
N VAL A 382 10.82 15.33 0.76
CA VAL A 382 10.34 14.43 -0.28
C VAL A 382 10.70 14.98 -1.65
N PHE A 383 11.14 14.13 -2.54
CA PHE A 383 11.33 14.47 -3.95
C PHE A 383 11.10 13.27 -4.85
N ASP A 384 10.67 13.59 -6.07
CA ASP A 384 10.57 12.62 -7.14
C ASP A 384 11.97 12.44 -7.76
N PHE A 385 12.27 11.24 -8.24
CA PHE A 385 13.45 10.97 -9.05
C PHE A 385 13.07 10.30 -10.36
N GLU A 386 13.75 10.66 -11.42
CA GLU A 386 13.52 10.17 -12.78
C GLU A 386 14.89 9.85 -13.44
N PRO A 387 14.94 9.00 -14.48
CA PRO A 387 16.15 8.78 -15.24
C PRO A 387 16.79 10.09 -15.71
N ASN A 388 18.09 10.26 -15.47
CA ASN A 388 18.82 11.43 -15.97
C ASN A 388 19.12 11.23 -17.47
N PRO A 389 18.54 12.02 -18.38
CA PRO A 389 18.70 11.83 -19.82
C PRO A 389 20.13 12.08 -20.33
N GLU A 390 20.96 12.79 -19.55
CA GLU A 390 22.36 13.07 -19.91
C GLU A 390 23.32 11.95 -19.46
N PHE A 391 22.87 11.08 -18.55
CA PHE A 391 23.68 9.98 -18.05
C PHE A 391 23.70 8.80 -19.03
N LYS A 392 24.89 8.27 -19.29
CA LYS A 392 25.09 7.12 -20.17
C LYS A 392 25.57 5.91 -19.37
N PRO A 393 24.65 5.01 -18.95
CA PRO A 393 24.99 3.87 -18.12
C PRO A 393 25.88 2.88 -18.86
N ARG A 394 26.97 2.44 -18.21
CA ARG A 394 27.94 1.46 -18.76
C ARG A 394 27.84 0.13 -18.04
N LYS A 395 27.82 0.15 -16.70
CA LYS A 395 27.75 -1.04 -15.84
C LYS A 395 26.30 -1.49 -15.67
N LEU A 396 26.11 -2.75 -15.25
CA LEU A 396 24.77 -3.32 -15.02
C LEU A 396 24.00 -2.53 -13.95
N ALA A 397 24.64 -2.23 -12.83
CA ALA A 397 24.06 -1.43 -11.75
C ALA A 397 23.59 -0.04 -12.23
N GLU A 398 24.42 0.65 -13.00
CA GLU A 398 24.08 1.95 -13.62
C GLU A 398 22.87 1.85 -14.55
N LYS A 399 22.77 0.78 -15.33
CA LYS A 399 21.63 0.52 -16.22
C LYS A 399 20.34 0.26 -15.45
N VAL A 400 20.42 -0.48 -14.35
CA VAL A 400 19.25 -0.74 -13.48
C VAL A 400 18.75 0.56 -12.88
N VAL A 401 19.62 1.36 -12.25
CA VAL A 401 19.22 2.63 -11.62
C VAL A 401 18.67 3.62 -12.65
N HIS A 402 19.28 3.69 -13.84
CA HIS A 402 18.85 4.58 -14.91
C HIS A 402 17.48 4.22 -15.51
N GLU A 403 16.95 3.04 -15.26
CA GLU A 403 15.60 2.64 -15.66
C GLU A 403 14.54 2.85 -14.55
N LEU A 404 14.94 3.42 -13.39
CA LEU A 404 14.06 3.65 -12.27
C LEU A 404 13.57 5.09 -12.22
N ALA A 405 12.27 5.25 -11.95
CA ALA A 405 11.67 6.48 -11.49
C ALA A 405 10.90 6.22 -10.20
N GLY A 406 10.68 7.25 -9.39
CA GLY A 406 9.97 7.06 -8.13
C GLY A 406 9.92 8.29 -7.25
N VAL A 407 9.67 8.06 -5.97
CA VAL A 407 9.61 9.09 -4.92
C VAL A 407 10.39 8.61 -3.72
N ILE A 408 11.12 9.52 -3.07
CA ILE A 408 11.91 9.25 -1.87
C ILE A 408 11.56 10.23 -0.76
N TRP A 409 11.39 9.73 0.46
CA TRP A 409 11.14 10.47 1.70
C TRP A 409 12.35 10.33 2.62
N ILE A 410 12.95 11.43 2.97
CA ILE A 410 14.18 11.47 3.79
C ILE A 410 13.91 12.26 5.06
N ASP A 411 14.22 11.67 6.20
CA ASP A 411 14.31 12.37 7.47
C ASP A 411 15.64 13.14 7.52
N GLU A 412 15.56 14.46 7.43
CA GLU A 412 16.74 15.34 7.43
C GLU A 412 17.47 15.38 8.79
N LYS A 413 16.81 14.97 9.88
CA LYS A 413 17.40 14.97 11.23
C LYS A 413 18.07 13.63 11.54
N ALA A 414 17.39 12.54 11.20
CA ALA A 414 17.90 11.20 11.39
C ALA A 414 18.88 10.78 10.29
N HIS A 415 18.94 11.53 9.18
CA HIS A 415 19.73 11.18 7.98
C HIS A 415 19.46 9.73 7.53
N ASP A 416 18.19 9.40 7.38
CA ASP A 416 17.75 8.07 6.94
C ASP A 416 16.58 8.18 5.96
N VAL A 417 16.38 7.14 5.16
CA VAL A 417 15.28 7.05 4.20
C VAL A 417 14.05 6.49 4.91
N ALA A 418 13.05 7.32 5.13
CA ALA A 418 11.81 6.90 5.79
C ALA A 418 10.90 6.07 4.87
N ARG A 419 10.89 6.37 3.56
CA ARG A 419 10.10 5.67 2.53
C ARG A 419 10.74 5.82 1.16
N LEU A 420 10.61 4.80 0.34
CA LEU A 420 11.00 4.81 -1.07
C LEU A 420 9.93 4.09 -1.89
N GLU A 421 9.52 4.67 -3.00
CA GLU A 421 8.76 4.01 -4.05
C GLU A 421 9.51 4.12 -5.36
N ALA A 422 9.66 3.02 -6.07
CA ALA A 422 10.32 3.01 -7.35
C ALA A 422 9.67 2.05 -8.34
N TYR A 423 9.82 2.35 -9.62
CA TYR A 423 9.33 1.51 -10.71
C TYR A 423 10.20 1.63 -11.95
N PHE A 424 10.22 0.56 -12.75
CA PHE A 424 10.89 0.54 -14.04
C PHE A 424 10.08 1.31 -15.08
N VAL A 425 10.67 2.32 -15.69
CA VAL A 425 10.05 3.14 -16.76
C VAL A 425 10.02 2.43 -18.10
N GLY A 426 10.90 1.44 -18.30
CA GLY A 426 11.01 0.61 -19.48
C GLY A 426 11.15 -0.88 -19.15
N ASP A 427 11.23 -1.71 -20.20
CA ASP A 427 11.59 -3.13 -20.06
C ASP A 427 13.10 -3.25 -19.82
N PHE A 428 13.50 -3.95 -18.77
CA PHE A 428 14.92 -4.16 -18.46
C PHE A 428 15.38 -5.59 -18.77
N LYS A 429 16.39 -5.73 -19.61
CA LYS A 429 16.87 -7.03 -20.14
C LYS A 429 18.20 -7.43 -19.50
N PHE A 430 18.17 -8.50 -18.70
CA PHE A 430 19.38 -9.14 -18.18
C PHE A 430 20.01 -10.06 -19.22
N GLY A 431 21.34 -9.95 -19.40
CA GLY A 431 22.08 -10.78 -20.36
C GLY A 431 21.57 -10.66 -21.80
N GLY A 432 21.22 -9.43 -22.24
CA GLY A 432 20.67 -9.20 -23.57
C GLY A 432 19.25 -9.76 -23.76
N GLY A 433 18.54 -10.08 -22.67
CA GLY A 433 17.23 -10.71 -22.69
C GLY A 433 17.26 -12.24 -22.72
N LEU A 434 18.45 -12.85 -22.71
CA LEU A 434 18.62 -14.29 -22.70
C LEU A 434 18.39 -14.90 -21.30
N ILE A 435 18.57 -14.14 -20.23
CA ILE A 435 18.44 -14.64 -18.85
C ILE A 435 17.05 -14.27 -18.31
N ALA A 436 16.72 -12.99 -18.27
CA ALA A 436 15.44 -12.50 -17.79
C ALA A 436 15.12 -11.14 -18.40
N ASN A 437 13.84 -10.80 -18.46
CA ASN A 437 13.35 -9.49 -18.84
C ASN A 437 12.35 -9.01 -17.77
N LEU A 438 12.71 -7.99 -17.01
CA LEU A 438 11.78 -7.26 -16.13
C LEU A 438 10.90 -6.38 -17.00
N GLN A 439 9.61 -6.48 -16.81
CA GLN A 439 8.65 -5.70 -17.59
C GLN A 439 8.53 -4.28 -17.05
N LYS A 440 8.28 -3.34 -17.95
CA LYS A 440 7.86 -1.98 -17.60
C LYS A 440 6.76 -2.01 -16.54
N GLY A 441 6.86 -1.15 -15.52
CA GLY A 441 5.93 -1.09 -14.40
C GLY A 441 6.20 -2.12 -13.29
N THR A 442 7.25 -2.95 -13.39
CA THR A 442 7.81 -3.63 -12.21
C THR A 442 8.13 -2.56 -11.18
N SER A 443 7.64 -2.72 -9.96
CA SER A 443 7.73 -1.69 -8.92
C SER A 443 8.04 -2.30 -7.57
N PHE A 444 8.60 -1.49 -6.70
CA PHE A 444 8.79 -1.81 -5.30
C PHE A 444 8.51 -0.57 -4.43
N ALA A 445 8.09 -0.83 -3.20
CA ALA A 445 7.92 0.17 -2.16
C ALA A 445 8.55 -0.35 -0.87
N PHE A 446 9.10 0.58 -0.09
CA PHE A 446 9.74 0.32 1.18
C PHE A 446 9.32 1.41 2.15
N GLU A 447 8.91 1.03 3.37
CA GLU A 447 8.51 1.97 4.42
C GLU A 447 9.15 1.59 5.74
N GLN A 448 9.46 2.60 6.53
CA GLN A 448 9.98 2.46 7.87
C GLN A 448 9.10 3.20 8.90
N ALA A 449 9.26 2.89 10.16
CA ALA A 449 8.76 3.67 11.28
C ALA A 449 9.91 4.10 12.18
N TYR A 450 9.84 5.35 12.69
CA TYR A 450 10.83 5.87 13.63
C TYR A 450 10.50 5.38 15.03
N LEU A 451 11.28 4.43 15.54
CA LEU A 451 11.03 3.74 16.80
C LEU A 451 11.90 4.31 17.93
N ASN A 452 11.32 4.40 19.11
CA ASN A 452 11.97 4.85 20.35
C ASN A 452 12.72 6.19 20.22
N ASN A 453 12.36 7.03 19.25
CA ASN A 453 13.01 8.30 18.93
C ASN A 453 14.52 8.14 18.60
N GLU A 454 14.93 7.02 18.02
CA GLU A 454 16.36 6.78 17.77
C GLU A 454 16.69 6.15 16.41
N VAL A 455 15.78 5.39 15.80
CA VAL A 455 16.08 4.67 14.55
C VAL A 455 14.83 4.41 13.71
N TRP A 456 14.98 4.53 12.40
CA TRP A 456 14.02 4.05 11.44
C TRP A 456 14.19 2.55 11.21
N LEU A 457 13.11 1.78 11.38
CA LEU A 457 13.07 0.34 11.14
C LEU A 457 11.98 -0.02 10.13
N PRO A 458 12.21 -1.03 9.27
CA PRO A 458 11.24 -1.48 8.28
C PRO A 458 9.87 -1.79 8.89
N THR A 459 8.80 -1.43 8.19
CA THR A 459 7.43 -1.80 8.55
C THR A 459 6.72 -2.50 7.41
N TYR A 460 7.10 -2.14 6.18
CA TYR A 460 6.43 -2.62 4.99
C TYR A 460 7.36 -2.62 3.80
N GLU A 461 7.31 -3.69 3.02
CA GLU A 461 7.93 -3.79 1.71
C GLU A 461 6.93 -4.41 0.74
N GLU A 462 6.92 -3.96 -0.49
CA GLU A 462 6.08 -4.48 -1.56
C GLU A 462 6.86 -4.53 -2.86
N ALA A 463 6.69 -5.61 -3.60
CA ALA A 463 7.25 -5.75 -4.94
C ALA A 463 6.21 -6.33 -5.91
N HIS A 464 5.99 -5.64 -7.01
CA HIS A 464 5.21 -6.11 -8.15
C HIS A 464 6.15 -6.40 -9.30
N VAL A 465 6.44 -7.66 -9.55
CA VAL A 465 7.46 -8.07 -10.51
C VAL A 465 6.83 -8.79 -11.69
N GLY A 466 6.93 -8.20 -12.87
CA GLY A 466 6.61 -8.87 -14.13
C GLY A 466 7.90 -9.40 -14.77
N VAL A 467 8.08 -10.71 -14.87
CA VAL A 467 9.27 -11.32 -15.47
C VAL A 467 8.90 -12.16 -16.68
N ARG A 468 9.67 -12.04 -17.77
CA ARG A 468 9.72 -13.01 -18.85
C ARG A 468 11.08 -13.69 -18.84
N VAL A 469 11.09 -14.99 -18.59
CA VAL A 469 12.30 -15.82 -18.71
C VAL A 469 12.25 -16.55 -20.04
N LEU A 470 13.39 -16.68 -20.71
CA LEU A 470 13.48 -17.38 -22.01
C LEU A 470 12.94 -18.80 -21.87
N LEU A 471 12.06 -19.22 -22.79
CA LEU A 471 11.40 -20.52 -22.82
C LEU A 471 10.35 -20.77 -21.71
N VAL A 472 10.17 -19.87 -20.76
CA VAL A 472 9.11 -19.94 -19.74
C VAL A 472 8.07 -18.85 -20.01
N LYS A 473 6.80 -19.17 -19.84
CA LYS A 473 5.70 -18.19 -19.93
C LYS A 473 5.93 -17.09 -18.89
N GLY A 474 5.69 -15.82 -19.26
CA GLY A 474 5.80 -14.68 -18.33
C GLY A 474 5.00 -14.93 -17.05
N ILE A 475 5.64 -14.65 -15.93
CA ILE A 475 5.08 -14.77 -14.57
C ILE A 475 4.97 -13.36 -13.99
N LYS A 476 3.87 -13.09 -13.28
CA LYS A 476 3.75 -11.91 -12.43
C LYS A 476 3.78 -12.36 -10.99
N VAL A 477 4.59 -11.71 -10.18
CA VAL A 477 4.73 -11.99 -8.75
C VAL A 477 4.41 -10.72 -7.98
N ASN A 478 3.52 -10.82 -7.03
CA ASN A 478 3.33 -9.82 -5.99
C ASN A 478 3.89 -10.39 -4.69
N ALA A 479 4.83 -9.68 -4.09
CA ALA A 479 5.39 -9.99 -2.79
C ALA A 479 5.12 -8.82 -1.85
N VAL A 480 4.61 -9.13 -0.66
CA VAL A 480 4.37 -8.14 0.40
C VAL A 480 5.03 -8.66 1.66
N THR A 481 5.86 -7.83 2.27
CA THR A 481 6.51 -8.11 3.57
C THR A 481 6.02 -7.10 4.59
N ARG A 482 5.59 -7.58 5.75
CA ARG A 482 5.18 -6.76 6.88
C ARG A 482 6.03 -7.09 8.09
N TYR A 483 6.56 -6.05 8.72
CA TYR A 483 7.36 -6.15 9.93
C TYR A 483 6.56 -5.67 11.13
N SER A 484 6.63 -6.39 12.24
CA SER A 484 5.90 -6.11 13.48
C SER A 484 6.65 -6.58 14.71
N ASP A 485 6.05 -6.35 15.87
CA ASP A 485 6.51 -6.85 17.18
C ASP A 485 7.97 -6.53 17.50
N TYR A 486 8.44 -5.36 17.09
CA TYR A 486 9.79 -4.91 17.41
C TYR A 486 10.03 -4.85 18.91
N LYS A 487 11.09 -5.50 19.35
CA LYS A 487 11.56 -5.50 20.74
C LYS A 487 12.99 -5.01 20.77
N LYS A 488 13.24 -4.02 21.63
CA LYS A 488 14.60 -3.57 21.93
C LYS A 488 15.18 -4.37 23.08
N PHE A 489 16.39 -4.86 22.93
CA PHE A 489 17.14 -5.53 23.99
C PHE A 489 18.54 -4.94 24.09
N ASN A 490 19.10 -4.95 25.29
CA ASN A 490 20.49 -4.55 25.49
C ASN A 490 21.40 -5.71 25.13
N VAL A 491 22.45 -5.42 24.38
CA VAL A 491 23.44 -6.41 23.89
C VAL A 491 24.16 -7.19 25.02
N GLU A 492 24.15 -6.71 26.26
CA GLU A 492 24.68 -7.41 27.41
C GLU A 492 23.93 -8.73 27.75
N SER A 493 22.73 -8.92 27.17
CA SER A 493 21.88 -10.11 27.43
C SER A 493 22.09 -11.25 26.42
N VAL A 494 22.78 -11.02 25.29
CA VAL A 494 22.87 -11.99 24.16
C VAL A 494 23.81 -13.17 24.48
N ALA A 495 24.70 -13.05 25.43
CA ALA A 495 25.55 -14.17 25.88
C ALA A 495 24.78 -15.32 26.59
N ALA A 496 23.47 -15.15 26.82
CA ALA A 496 22.66 -16.11 27.60
C ALA A 496 21.59 -16.86 26.76
N VAL A 497 21.45 -16.62 25.44
CA VAL A 497 20.44 -17.29 24.59
C VAL A 497 20.96 -18.63 24.05
N GLY A 498 21.40 -19.48 24.95
CA GLY A 498 21.89 -20.83 24.63
C GLY A 498 21.01 -21.97 25.14
N LYS A 499 19.76 -21.76 25.59
CA LYS A 499 18.79 -22.86 25.87
C LYS A 499 17.37 -22.33 25.98
N PRO A 500 16.37 -22.93 25.33
CA PRO A 500 14.98 -22.59 25.58
C PRO A 500 14.56 -23.11 26.95
N ARG A 501 14.36 -22.23 27.90
CA ARG A 501 13.61 -22.53 29.13
C ARG A 501 12.14 -22.26 28.87
N GLY A 502 11.34 -23.32 28.86
CA GLY A 502 9.92 -23.20 29.06
C GLY A 502 9.64 -22.60 30.44
N THR A 503 9.02 -21.45 30.48
CA THR A 503 8.28 -20.96 31.65
C THR A 503 7.20 -19.98 31.17
N THR A 504 6.01 -20.32 31.57
CA THR A 504 4.83 -19.48 31.69
C THR A 504 5.15 -18.24 32.53
N GLU A 505 5.19 -17.08 31.88
CA GLU A 505 4.89 -15.79 32.52
C GLU A 505 4.08 -14.94 31.53
N THR A 506 2.90 -14.57 31.96
CA THR A 506 1.99 -13.68 31.29
C THR A 506 2.62 -12.30 31.08
N PRO A 507 2.71 -11.78 29.87
CA PRO A 507 3.16 -10.41 29.66
C PRO A 507 2.07 -9.44 30.11
N ASN A 508 2.44 -8.48 30.93
CA ASN A 508 1.66 -7.29 31.23
C ASN A 508 1.38 -6.54 29.91
N THR A 509 0.12 -6.49 29.52
CA THR A 509 -0.38 -5.66 28.44
C THR A 509 -0.20 -4.20 28.85
N PRO A 510 0.46 -3.33 28.05
CA PRO A 510 0.40 -1.91 28.32
C PRO A 510 -1.04 -1.41 28.12
N ALA A 511 -1.50 -0.60 29.06
CA ALA A 511 -2.81 0.02 29.03
C ALA A 511 -2.96 0.91 27.77
N PRO A 512 -4.17 0.99 27.18
CA PRO A 512 -4.44 1.90 26.07
C PRO A 512 -4.23 3.36 26.53
N ASP A 513 -3.66 4.14 25.62
CA ASP A 513 -3.44 5.58 25.75
C ASP A 513 -4.71 6.30 26.22
N PRO A 514 -4.62 7.23 27.15
CA PRO A 514 -5.78 7.94 27.64
C PRO A 514 -6.32 8.88 26.55
N SER A 515 -7.59 8.72 26.23
CA SER A 515 -8.38 9.64 25.42
C SER A 515 -8.22 11.08 25.94
N PRO A 516 -8.16 12.09 25.06
CA PRO A 516 -8.08 13.47 25.48
C PRO A 516 -9.34 13.87 26.25
N SER A 517 -9.13 14.45 27.43
CA SER A 517 -10.15 15.01 28.28
C SER A 517 -10.94 16.08 27.54
N LYS A 518 -12.27 16.01 27.62
CA LYS A 518 -13.20 17.08 27.22
C LYS A 518 -12.87 18.35 27.99
N PRO A 519 -12.87 19.50 27.33
CA PRO A 519 -12.98 20.78 28.05
C PRO A 519 -14.42 20.99 28.51
N ASP A 520 -14.57 21.52 29.71
CA ASP A 520 -15.80 22.01 30.30
C ASP A 520 -16.47 23.11 29.48
#